data_350da9c808020a747b6f32278a75ca23
#
_entry.id   350da9c808020a747b6f32278a75ca23
#
_cell.length_a   1.000
_cell.length_b   1.000
_cell.length_c   1.000
_cell.angle_alpha   90.00
_cell.angle_beta   90.00
_cell.angle_gamma   90.00
#
_symmetry.space_group_name_H-M   'P 1'
#
loop_
_entity.id
_entity.type
_entity.pdbx_description
1 polymer ?
#
loop_
_entity_poly.entity_id
_entity_poly.type
_entity_poly.pdbx_seq_one_letter_code
_entity_poly.pdbx_strand_id
1 'polypeptide(L)'
;MTKQDGALRTMIVDDEPLAIERMQVLCAELGQLQVVGTASDGEAALRLADKLKPDLLLLDMTMPGMDGLGVARALAKRDNPPAVIFVTAHEDFAVEAFDLEAVDYVLKPVAAERLERAIDRAIARAERVASEGGEWLSEFWVPHRSELLRIDAAQVERIDAERDYVRLHVGDRSYLLLQTIAGL
;
A
#
# COMPACT_ATOMS: atom_id res chain seq x y z
N MET A 1 -23.41 0.51 -5.71
CA MET A 1 -22.81 1.87 -5.70
C MET A 1 -21.62 1.82 -6.64
N THR A 2 -21.72 2.53 -7.72
CA THR A 2 -20.76 2.61 -8.82
C THR A 2 -19.42 3.13 -8.29
N LYS A 3 -18.31 2.38 -8.51
CA LYS A 3 -16.97 2.93 -8.52
C LYS A 3 -17.00 4.17 -9.41
N GLN A 4 -16.79 5.35 -8.87
CA GLN A 4 -16.34 6.47 -9.68
C GLN A 4 -14.95 6.06 -10.17
N ASP A 5 -14.83 5.78 -11.45
CA ASP A 5 -13.63 5.28 -12.07
C ASP A 5 -12.45 6.21 -11.75
N GLY A 6 -11.50 5.70 -10.97
CA GLY A 6 -10.18 6.27 -10.76
C GLY A 6 -9.92 7.00 -9.43
N ALA A 7 -10.93 7.37 -8.61
CA ALA A 7 -10.67 8.07 -7.35
C ALA A 7 -10.26 7.11 -6.22
N LEU A 8 -9.16 7.41 -5.51
CA LEU A 8 -8.71 6.64 -4.35
C LEU A 8 -9.67 6.80 -3.17
N ARG A 9 -10.14 5.69 -2.63
CA ARG A 9 -10.95 5.63 -1.41
C ARG A 9 -10.09 5.99 -0.20
N THR A 10 -10.28 7.19 0.31
CA THR A 10 -9.38 7.81 1.29
C THR A 10 -10.03 7.89 2.67
N MET A 11 -9.30 7.55 3.70
CA MET A 11 -9.68 7.77 5.09
C MET A 11 -8.77 8.81 5.72
N ILE A 12 -9.35 9.77 6.46
CA ILE A 12 -8.62 10.82 7.18
C ILE A 12 -8.63 10.48 8.67
N VAL A 13 -7.45 10.52 9.29
CA VAL A 13 -7.27 10.20 10.71
C VAL A 13 -6.48 11.29 11.40
N ASP A 14 -7.11 12.01 12.32
CA ASP A 14 -6.53 13.13 13.04
C ASP A 14 -7.36 13.39 14.31
N ASP A 15 -6.75 13.63 15.45
CA ASP A 15 -7.48 13.90 16.70
C ASP A 15 -8.03 15.33 16.78
N GLU A 16 -7.60 16.21 15.88
CA GLU A 16 -8.10 17.57 15.77
C GLU A 16 -9.26 17.68 14.77
N PRO A 17 -10.51 17.97 15.18
CA PRO A 17 -11.66 18.09 14.26
C PRO A 17 -11.46 19.11 13.14
N LEU A 18 -10.81 20.24 13.45
CA LEU A 18 -10.54 21.28 12.45
C LEU A 18 -9.50 20.82 11.40
N ALA A 19 -8.55 19.97 11.77
CA ALA A 19 -7.61 19.40 10.82
C ALA A 19 -8.33 18.42 9.87
N ILE A 20 -9.25 17.60 10.39
CA ILE A 20 -10.09 16.72 9.57
C ILE A 20 -10.92 17.55 8.57
N GLU A 21 -11.62 18.60 9.03
CA GLU A 21 -12.46 19.46 8.16
C GLU A 21 -11.61 20.09 7.04
N ARG A 22 -10.46 20.64 7.38
CA ARG A 22 -9.54 21.24 6.39
C ARG A 22 -9.07 20.20 5.36
N MET A 23 -8.72 19.01 5.82
CA MET A 23 -8.29 17.94 4.94
C MET A 23 -9.41 17.48 4.02
N GLN A 24 -10.66 17.39 4.51
CA GLN A 24 -11.82 17.06 3.68
C GLN A 24 -12.03 18.07 2.56
N VAL A 25 -11.87 19.38 2.86
CA VAL A 25 -11.96 20.43 1.84
C VAL A 25 -10.87 20.27 0.79
N LEU A 26 -9.60 20.11 1.20
CA LEU A 26 -8.49 19.89 0.28
C LEU A 26 -8.69 18.65 -0.60
N CYS A 27 -9.14 17.56 -0.02
CA CYS A 27 -9.42 16.32 -0.77
C CYS A 27 -10.54 16.53 -1.81
N ALA A 28 -11.57 17.29 -1.46
CA ALA A 28 -12.68 17.59 -2.38
C ALA A 28 -12.25 18.48 -3.56
N GLU A 29 -11.33 19.41 -3.34
CA GLU A 29 -10.79 20.29 -4.39
C GLU A 29 -9.90 19.54 -5.39
N LEU A 30 -9.16 18.52 -4.92
CA LEU A 30 -8.25 17.75 -5.76
C LEU A 30 -8.94 16.73 -6.68
N GLY A 31 -10.17 16.32 -6.36
CA GLY A 31 -11.00 15.47 -7.25
C GLY A 31 -10.50 14.01 -7.47
N GLN A 32 -9.26 13.72 -7.12
CA GLN A 32 -8.63 12.40 -7.25
C GLN A 32 -8.95 11.47 -6.07
N LEU A 33 -9.56 11.99 -5.02
CA LEU A 33 -9.84 11.31 -3.76
C LEU A 33 -11.34 11.23 -3.49
N GLN A 34 -11.75 10.08 -2.96
CA GLN A 34 -13.06 9.90 -2.35
C GLN A 34 -12.91 9.68 -0.86
N VAL A 35 -13.22 10.66 -0.04
CA VAL A 35 -13.21 10.50 1.42
C VAL A 35 -14.34 9.56 1.82
N VAL A 36 -13.99 8.37 2.29
CA VAL A 36 -14.94 7.31 2.68
C VAL A 36 -15.18 7.24 4.18
N GLY A 37 -14.35 7.90 4.99
CA GLY A 37 -14.52 7.97 6.43
C GLY A 37 -13.45 8.82 7.10
N THR A 38 -13.72 9.16 8.36
CA THR A 38 -12.81 9.89 9.24
C THR A 38 -12.73 9.22 10.60
N ALA A 39 -11.59 9.32 11.28
CA ALA A 39 -11.42 8.85 12.64
C ALA A 39 -10.61 9.87 13.44
N SER A 40 -10.90 9.96 14.75
CA SER A 40 -10.25 10.88 15.68
C SER A 40 -9.26 10.21 16.63
N ASP A 41 -9.03 8.93 16.48
CA ASP A 41 -8.08 8.15 17.27
C ASP A 41 -7.63 6.89 16.52
N GLY A 42 -6.51 6.29 16.97
CA GLY A 42 -5.91 5.15 16.28
C GLY A 42 -6.75 3.88 16.32
N GLU A 43 -7.46 3.61 17.43
CA GLU A 43 -8.31 2.42 17.53
C GLU A 43 -9.55 2.52 16.63
N ALA A 44 -10.18 3.70 16.58
CA ALA A 44 -11.28 3.97 15.66
C ALA A 44 -10.81 3.86 14.21
N ALA A 45 -9.60 4.35 13.91
CA ALA A 45 -8.98 4.23 12.60
C ALA A 45 -8.85 2.76 12.17
N LEU A 46 -8.33 1.88 13.00
CA LEU A 46 -8.20 0.46 12.69
C LEU A 46 -9.55 -0.22 12.46
N ARG A 47 -10.54 0.05 13.34
CA ARG A 47 -11.91 -0.51 13.19
C ARG A 47 -12.59 -0.06 11.90
N LEU A 48 -12.45 1.23 11.55
CA LEU A 48 -13.03 1.78 10.33
C LEU A 48 -12.30 1.28 9.09
N ALA A 49 -10.99 1.19 9.11
CA ALA A 49 -10.20 0.65 8.01
C ALA A 49 -10.61 -0.81 7.68
N ASP A 50 -10.95 -1.62 8.69
CA ASP A 50 -11.46 -2.98 8.48
C ASP A 50 -12.82 -3.03 7.77
N LYS A 51 -13.67 -2.06 8.06
CA LYS A 51 -15.03 -1.99 7.48
C LYS A 51 -15.04 -1.33 6.11
N LEU A 52 -14.29 -0.24 5.97
CA LEU A 52 -14.34 0.61 4.78
C LEU A 52 -13.37 0.16 3.70
N LYS A 53 -12.30 -0.58 4.07
CA LYS A 53 -11.23 -1.00 3.15
C LYS A 53 -10.76 0.17 2.28
N PRO A 54 -10.20 1.24 2.88
CA PRO A 54 -9.68 2.36 2.12
C PRO A 54 -8.44 1.96 1.33
N ASP A 55 -8.19 2.66 0.22
CA ASP A 55 -6.97 2.52 -0.58
C ASP A 55 -5.83 3.39 -0.01
N LEU A 56 -6.20 4.51 0.64
CA LEU A 56 -5.28 5.50 1.19
C LEU A 56 -5.71 5.96 2.59
N LEU A 57 -4.74 6.11 3.50
CA LEU A 57 -4.88 6.86 4.75
C LEU A 57 -4.08 8.15 4.70
N LEU A 58 -4.73 9.26 5.06
CA LEU A 58 -4.10 10.50 5.49
C LEU A 58 -4.10 10.47 7.02
N LEU A 59 -2.93 10.31 7.64
CA LEU A 59 -2.80 9.89 9.03
C LEU A 59 -1.92 10.85 9.82
N ASP A 60 -2.48 11.44 10.87
CA ASP A 60 -1.66 12.19 11.82
C ASP A 60 -0.80 11.24 12.65
N MET A 61 0.41 11.67 12.96
CA MET A 61 1.35 10.89 13.77
C MET A 61 1.05 11.00 15.26
N THR A 62 0.63 12.17 15.72
CA THR A 62 0.50 12.46 17.14
C THR A 62 -0.97 12.46 17.56
N MET A 63 -1.43 11.33 18.08
CA MET A 63 -2.78 11.17 18.60
C MET A 63 -2.77 10.54 19.99
N PRO A 64 -3.73 10.86 20.86
CA PRO A 64 -3.86 10.22 22.18
C PRO A 64 -4.08 8.71 22.06
N GLY A 65 -3.45 7.96 22.97
CA GLY A 65 -3.56 6.50 23.01
C GLY A 65 -2.67 5.82 21.96
N MET A 66 -3.24 5.38 20.88
CA MET A 66 -2.48 4.80 19.75
C MET A 66 -2.09 5.89 18.77
N ASP A 67 -0.79 6.10 18.62
CA ASP A 67 -0.22 7.06 17.67
C ASP A 67 -0.32 6.59 16.21
N GLY A 68 -0.02 7.48 15.27
CA GLY A 68 -0.07 7.17 13.85
C GLY A 68 0.91 6.08 13.42
N LEU A 69 2.09 5.99 14.04
CA LEU A 69 3.05 4.92 13.76
C LEU A 69 2.49 3.56 14.18
N GLY A 70 1.81 3.50 15.34
CA GLY A 70 1.13 2.30 15.81
C GLY A 70 0.03 1.84 14.86
N VAL A 71 -0.77 2.78 14.35
CA VAL A 71 -1.80 2.52 13.32
C VAL A 71 -1.17 1.97 12.05
N ALA A 72 -0.14 2.63 11.52
CA ALA A 72 0.54 2.21 10.29
C ALA A 72 1.16 0.82 10.42
N ARG A 73 1.84 0.52 11.56
CA ARG A 73 2.39 -0.81 11.85
C ARG A 73 1.33 -1.91 11.91
N ALA A 74 0.16 -1.60 12.48
CA ALA A 74 -0.95 -2.55 12.55
C ALA A 74 -1.56 -2.82 11.16
N LEU A 75 -1.67 -1.79 10.33
CA LEU A 75 -2.18 -1.90 8.96
C LEU A 75 -1.22 -2.64 8.03
N ALA A 76 0.10 -2.42 8.18
CA ALA A 76 1.13 -3.08 7.36
C ALA A 76 1.14 -4.62 7.48
N LYS A 77 0.55 -5.18 8.55
CA LYS A 77 0.44 -6.63 8.76
C LYS A 77 -0.74 -7.28 8.02
N ARG A 78 -1.54 -6.50 7.30
CA ARG A 78 -2.71 -7.01 6.56
C ARG A 78 -2.31 -7.51 5.18
N ASP A 79 -3.08 -8.42 4.62
CA ASP A 79 -2.83 -8.96 3.28
C ASP A 79 -2.84 -7.87 2.19
N ASN A 80 -3.72 -6.87 2.32
CA ASN A 80 -3.81 -5.71 1.44
C ASN A 80 -3.78 -4.42 2.27
N PRO A 81 -2.60 -3.95 2.68
CA PRO A 81 -2.49 -2.72 3.46
C PRO A 81 -2.82 -1.50 2.59
N PRO A 82 -3.56 -0.52 3.14
CA PRO A 82 -3.75 0.75 2.45
C PRO A 82 -2.43 1.50 2.35
N ALA A 83 -2.29 2.33 1.33
CA ALA A 83 -1.20 3.31 1.28
C ALA A 83 -1.33 4.30 2.45
N VAL A 84 -0.21 4.73 3.01
CA VAL A 84 -0.19 5.70 4.12
C VAL A 84 0.58 6.94 3.71
N ILE A 85 -0.03 8.10 3.87
CA ILE A 85 0.61 9.41 3.84
C ILE A 85 0.48 9.99 5.24
N PHE A 86 1.60 10.25 5.90
CA PHE A 86 1.58 10.94 7.17
C PHE A 86 1.36 12.44 6.99
N VAL A 87 0.48 13.03 7.80
CA VAL A 87 0.15 14.46 7.79
C VAL A 87 0.28 14.98 9.21
N THR A 88 1.37 15.64 9.56
CA THR A 88 1.69 15.98 10.94
C THR A 88 2.38 17.34 11.09
N ALA A 89 2.31 17.92 12.29
CA ALA A 89 3.05 19.13 12.63
C ALA A 89 4.52 18.88 13.00
N HIS A 90 4.95 17.62 13.15
CA HIS A 90 6.27 17.25 13.63
C HIS A 90 7.20 16.86 12.47
N GLU A 91 8.44 17.38 12.46
CA GLU A 91 9.45 17.09 11.44
C GLU A 91 10.30 15.85 11.79
N ASP A 92 10.37 15.49 13.06
CA ASP A 92 11.35 14.54 13.60
C ASP A 92 11.06 13.07 13.28
N PHE A 93 9.86 12.74 12.82
CA PHE A 93 9.43 11.35 12.59
C PHE A 93 9.53 10.88 11.13
N ALA A 94 10.17 11.65 10.28
CA ALA A 94 10.28 11.30 8.86
C ALA A 94 11.05 9.99 8.64
N VAL A 95 12.04 9.69 9.48
CA VAL A 95 12.84 8.45 9.38
C VAL A 95 11.98 7.24 9.70
N GLU A 96 11.23 7.27 10.81
CA GLU A 96 10.33 6.19 11.22
C GLU A 96 9.19 5.95 10.21
N ALA A 97 8.72 7.02 9.56
CA ALA A 97 7.74 6.93 8.49
C ALA A 97 8.29 6.16 7.27
N PHE A 98 9.56 6.39 6.92
CA PHE A 98 10.22 5.64 5.84
C PHE A 98 10.40 4.15 6.16
N ASP A 99 10.75 3.82 7.40
CA ASP A 99 10.88 2.41 7.85
C ASP A 99 9.55 1.62 7.75
N LEU A 100 8.42 2.33 7.73
CA LEU A 100 7.07 1.75 7.58
C LEU A 100 6.56 1.76 6.12
N GLU A 101 7.44 2.05 5.15
CA GLU A 101 7.09 2.14 3.73
C GLU A 101 5.94 3.12 3.44
N ALA A 102 5.82 4.19 4.24
CA ALA A 102 4.88 5.27 3.96
C ALA A 102 5.13 5.84 2.56
N VAL A 103 4.04 6.19 1.87
CA VAL A 103 4.16 6.76 0.53
C VAL A 103 4.77 8.14 0.57
N ASP A 104 4.40 8.93 1.56
CA ASP A 104 4.91 10.29 1.74
C ASP A 104 4.69 10.81 3.16
N TYR A 105 5.29 11.96 3.43
CA TYR A 105 5.26 12.68 4.70
C TYR A 105 4.96 14.16 4.42
N VAL A 106 3.85 14.67 4.93
CA VAL A 106 3.37 16.03 4.67
C VAL A 106 3.28 16.80 5.96
N LEU A 107 3.95 17.96 6.01
CA LEU A 107 3.93 18.82 7.19
C LEU A 107 2.69 19.72 7.20
N LYS A 108 2.10 19.88 8.39
CA LYS A 108 1.11 20.93 8.67
C LYS A 108 1.81 22.29 8.84
N PRO A 109 1.26 23.41 8.33
CA PRO A 109 0.02 23.53 7.58
C PRO A 109 0.11 22.95 6.17
N VAL A 110 -0.88 22.15 5.78
CA VAL A 110 -0.88 21.44 4.50
C VAL A 110 -1.15 22.42 3.35
N ALA A 111 -0.18 22.54 2.45
CA ALA A 111 -0.37 23.23 1.18
C ALA A 111 -0.98 22.27 0.14
N ALA A 112 -1.94 22.77 -0.66
CA ALA A 112 -2.65 21.98 -1.65
C ALA A 112 -1.69 21.27 -2.63
N GLU A 113 -0.72 22.00 -3.18
CA GLU A 113 0.27 21.46 -4.13
C GLU A 113 1.19 20.40 -3.49
N ARG A 114 1.42 20.48 -2.16
CA ARG A 114 2.22 19.47 -1.45
C ARG A 114 1.43 18.19 -1.25
N LEU A 115 0.14 18.31 -0.92
CA LEU A 115 -0.78 17.18 -0.78
C LEU A 115 -1.00 16.50 -2.13
N GLU A 116 -1.24 17.27 -3.20
CA GLU A 116 -1.39 16.76 -4.57
C GLU A 116 -0.21 15.88 -4.98
N ARG A 117 1.03 16.34 -4.80
CA ARG A 117 2.23 15.54 -5.08
C ARG A 117 2.32 14.25 -4.27
N ALA A 118 1.86 14.26 -3.03
CA ALA A 118 1.84 13.06 -2.20
C ALA A 118 0.79 12.06 -2.70
N ILE A 119 -0.37 12.57 -3.13
CA ILE A 119 -1.46 11.77 -3.72
C ILE A 119 -1.01 11.16 -5.06
N ASP A 120 -0.36 11.91 -5.92
CA ASP A 120 0.17 11.40 -7.20
C ASP A 120 1.12 10.21 -6.97
N ARG A 121 1.95 10.27 -5.93
CA ARG A 121 2.81 9.14 -5.53
C ARG A 121 1.99 7.94 -5.06
N ALA A 122 0.90 8.17 -4.32
CA ALA A 122 0.03 7.10 -3.86
C ALA A 122 -0.71 6.43 -5.03
N ILE A 123 -1.17 7.21 -6.01
CA ILE A 123 -1.79 6.72 -7.24
C ILE A 123 -0.80 5.88 -8.04
N ALA A 124 0.41 6.41 -8.29
CA ALA A 124 1.45 5.70 -9.01
C ALA A 124 1.86 4.39 -8.32
N ARG A 125 1.88 4.36 -6.97
CA ARG A 125 2.12 3.14 -6.19
C ARG A 125 0.97 2.14 -6.37
N ALA A 126 -0.28 2.59 -6.28
CA ALA A 126 -1.47 1.74 -6.44
C ALA A 126 -1.53 1.13 -7.86
N GLU A 127 -1.21 1.90 -8.90
CA GLU A 127 -1.14 1.43 -10.28
C GLU A 127 -0.03 0.39 -10.47
N ARG A 128 1.14 0.62 -9.86
CA ARG A 128 2.25 -0.34 -9.90
C ARG A 128 1.89 -1.64 -9.19
N VAL A 129 1.31 -1.59 -8.00
CA VAL A 129 0.84 -2.78 -7.27
C VAL A 129 -0.25 -3.51 -8.05
N ALA A 130 -1.15 -2.79 -8.71
CA ALA A 130 -2.18 -3.38 -9.57
C ALA A 130 -1.57 -4.03 -10.82
N SER A 131 -0.52 -3.44 -11.41
CA SER A 131 0.19 -4.03 -12.55
C SER A 131 1.07 -5.20 -12.12
N GLU A 132 1.74 -5.13 -10.98
CA GLU A 132 2.53 -6.23 -10.41
C GLU A 132 1.64 -7.36 -9.86
N GLY A 133 0.44 -7.05 -9.33
CA GLY A 133 -0.57 -8.04 -8.87
C GLY A 133 -1.48 -8.57 -9.98
N GLY A 134 -1.40 -8.02 -11.17
CA GLY A 134 -2.19 -8.40 -12.35
C GLY A 134 -1.40 -9.04 -13.50
N GLU A 135 -0.09 -8.94 -13.50
CA GLU A 135 0.75 -9.82 -14.30
C GLU A 135 0.92 -11.13 -13.54
N TRP A 136 0.02 -12.05 -13.75
CA TRP A 136 0.36 -13.46 -13.62
C TRP A 136 1.65 -13.64 -14.39
N LEU A 137 2.72 -14.08 -13.71
CA LEU A 137 3.97 -14.38 -14.40
C LEU A 137 3.62 -15.29 -15.56
N SER A 138 3.61 -14.74 -16.75
CA SER A 138 3.31 -15.48 -17.97
C SER A 138 4.43 -16.45 -18.32
N GLU A 139 5.61 -16.23 -17.74
CA GLU A 139 6.80 -17.03 -17.99
C GLU A 139 7.79 -16.98 -16.83
N PHE A 140 8.52 -18.07 -16.66
CA PHE A 140 9.62 -18.20 -15.71
C PHE A 140 10.94 -18.41 -16.45
N TRP A 141 11.99 -17.72 -15.99
CA TRP A 141 13.35 -17.90 -16.51
C TRP A 141 14.17 -18.68 -15.48
N VAL A 142 14.43 -19.95 -15.76
CA VAL A 142 15.13 -20.83 -14.83
C VAL A 142 16.53 -21.17 -15.33
N PRO A 143 17.57 -21.16 -14.48
CA PRO A 143 18.89 -21.63 -14.82
C PRO A 143 18.85 -23.13 -15.15
N HIS A 144 19.25 -23.49 -16.34
CA HIS A 144 19.38 -24.88 -16.75
C HIS A 144 20.70 -25.14 -17.47
N ARG A 145 21.61 -25.88 -16.87
CA ARG A 145 23.00 -26.11 -17.34
C ARG A 145 23.74 -24.75 -17.49
N SER A 146 24.02 -24.29 -18.69
CA SER A 146 24.75 -23.03 -18.95
C SER A 146 23.86 -21.95 -19.58
N GLU A 147 22.53 -22.13 -19.63
CA GLU A 147 21.58 -21.26 -20.30
C GLU A 147 20.39 -20.95 -19.38
N LEU A 148 19.67 -19.89 -19.69
CA LEU A 148 18.37 -19.59 -19.08
C LEU A 148 17.28 -20.26 -19.92
N LEU A 149 16.50 -21.14 -19.30
CA LEU A 149 15.35 -21.77 -19.93
C LEU A 149 14.10 -20.97 -19.61
N ARG A 150 13.35 -20.60 -20.64
CA ARG A 150 12.04 -19.98 -20.52
C ARG A 150 10.97 -21.06 -20.36
N ILE A 151 10.18 -20.95 -19.32
CA ILE A 151 9.04 -21.83 -19.02
C ILE A 151 7.79 -20.98 -19.02
N ASP A 152 6.80 -21.32 -19.84
CA ASP A 152 5.49 -20.70 -19.82
C ASP A 152 4.76 -21.08 -18.53
N ALA A 153 4.18 -20.11 -17.83
CA ALA A 153 3.46 -20.34 -16.58
C ALA A 153 2.29 -21.31 -16.76
N ALA A 154 1.67 -21.32 -17.93
CA ALA A 154 0.60 -22.28 -18.26
C ALA A 154 1.07 -23.75 -18.31
N GLN A 155 2.38 -24.01 -18.40
CA GLN A 155 2.98 -25.35 -18.38
C GLN A 155 3.34 -25.81 -16.97
N VAL A 156 3.29 -24.93 -15.97
CA VAL A 156 3.61 -25.24 -14.58
C VAL A 156 2.42 -25.90 -13.91
N GLU A 157 2.54 -27.17 -13.56
CA GLU A 157 1.48 -27.96 -12.94
C GLU A 157 1.46 -27.80 -11.41
N ARG A 158 2.62 -27.55 -10.80
CA ARG A 158 2.77 -27.40 -9.35
C ARG A 158 4.00 -26.55 -9.01
N ILE A 159 3.87 -25.80 -7.93
CA ILE A 159 4.92 -24.96 -7.34
C ILE A 159 5.14 -25.43 -5.90
N ASP A 160 6.35 -25.86 -5.56
CA ASP A 160 6.74 -26.23 -4.21
C ASP A 160 7.72 -25.18 -3.64
N ALA A 161 7.47 -24.70 -2.43
CA ALA A 161 8.37 -23.81 -1.71
C ALA A 161 9.45 -24.59 -0.96
N GLU A 162 10.71 -24.29 -1.20
CA GLU A 162 11.87 -24.89 -0.52
C GLU A 162 12.78 -23.80 0.07
N ARG A 163 12.48 -23.33 1.29
CA ARG A 163 13.23 -22.24 1.99
C ARG A 163 13.49 -21.02 1.09
N ASP A 164 14.66 -20.94 0.46
CA ASP A 164 15.10 -19.83 -0.39
C ASP A 164 14.87 -20.10 -1.89
N TYR A 165 14.24 -21.20 -2.24
CA TYR A 165 14.01 -21.65 -3.60
C TYR A 165 12.54 -21.99 -3.83
N VAL A 166 12.14 -21.85 -5.07
CA VAL A 166 10.86 -22.35 -5.56
C VAL A 166 11.11 -23.42 -6.60
N ARG A 167 10.45 -24.56 -6.46
CA ARG A 167 10.53 -25.66 -7.42
C ARG A 167 9.30 -25.64 -8.32
N LEU A 168 9.51 -25.45 -9.60
CA LEU A 168 8.47 -25.49 -10.62
C LEU A 168 8.41 -26.89 -11.21
N HIS A 169 7.23 -27.49 -11.27
CA HIS A 169 6.97 -28.80 -11.88
C HIS A 169 6.28 -28.62 -13.23
N VAL A 170 6.88 -29.17 -14.29
CA VAL A 170 6.42 -29.10 -15.68
C VAL A 170 6.46 -30.48 -16.28
N GLY A 171 5.34 -31.17 -16.33
CA GLY A 171 5.28 -32.58 -16.71
C GLY A 171 6.17 -33.45 -15.82
N ASP A 172 7.02 -34.29 -16.41
CA ASP A 172 7.96 -35.15 -15.68
C ASP A 172 9.27 -34.45 -15.22
N ARG A 173 9.37 -33.13 -15.39
CA ARG A 173 10.56 -32.35 -15.06
C ARG A 173 10.31 -31.37 -13.94
N SER A 174 11.35 -31.04 -13.18
CA SER A 174 11.31 -29.97 -12.19
C SER A 174 12.50 -29.03 -12.34
N TYR A 175 12.28 -27.76 -12.04
CA TYR A 175 13.26 -26.68 -12.17
C TYR A 175 13.30 -25.89 -10.86
N LEU A 176 14.51 -25.47 -10.43
CA LEU A 176 14.71 -24.65 -9.25
C LEU A 176 14.87 -23.17 -9.67
N LEU A 177 14.07 -22.30 -9.06
CA LEU A 177 14.16 -20.86 -9.20
C LEU A 177 14.60 -20.24 -7.88
N LEU A 178 15.64 -19.42 -7.91
CA LEU A 178 16.13 -18.64 -6.77
C LEU A 178 15.22 -17.43 -6.56
N GLN A 179 14.05 -17.65 -5.98
CA GLN A 179 13.08 -16.60 -5.68
C GLN A 179 12.21 -17.07 -4.52
N THR A 180 11.89 -16.16 -3.59
CA THR A 180 10.92 -16.45 -2.54
C THR A 180 9.50 -16.36 -3.07
N ILE A 181 8.55 -17.09 -2.46
CA ILE A 181 7.11 -17.02 -2.83
C ILE A 181 6.56 -15.59 -2.74
N ALA A 182 7.14 -14.74 -1.88
CA ALA A 182 6.77 -13.32 -1.78
C ALA A 182 7.21 -12.47 -3.00
N GLY A 183 7.99 -13.03 -3.92
CA GLY A 183 8.44 -12.39 -5.16
C GLY A 183 7.84 -13.03 -6.43
N LEU A 184 6.88 -13.94 -6.27
CA LEU A 184 6.00 -14.50 -7.29
C LEU A 184 4.60 -13.91 -7.17
#